data_df62a121bb1e821b5d74ec028f7d6c4c
#
_entry.id   df62a121bb1e821b5d74ec028f7d6c4c
#
_cell.length_a   1.000
_cell.length_b   1.000
_cell.length_c   1.000
_cell.angle_alpha   90.00
_cell.angle_beta   90.00
_cell.angle_gamma   90.00
#
_symmetry.space_group_name_H-M   'P 1'
#
loop_
_entity.id
_entity.type
_entity.pdbx_description
1 polymer ?
#
loop_
_entity_poly.entity_id
_entity_poly.type
_entity_poly.pdbx_seq_one_letter_code
_entity_poly.pdbx_strand_id
1 'polypeptide(L)'
;MIHHDEVYHIGYIQKIRGLQGEVELQFTDDPFDRGSADYLVLKIDEILVPFFLEEYRFKNNETAILKFEDINTDQQAKKLVGLQVYYPLSHLNDEENQELSSLKALTGYTLYDEMHGEIGTINTVDDSSYNTLFYVDHPTKGELVLPYHDDFLVDYNIADRTITLALPQGIIDLNE
;
A
#
# COMPACT_ATOMS: atom_id res chain seq x y z
N MET A 1 7.80 22.87 3.68
CA MET A 1 6.38 22.53 4.01
C MET A 1 6.01 21.31 3.18
N ILE A 2 5.43 20.29 3.80
CA ILE A 2 5.00 19.06 3.09
C ILE A 2 3.66 19.35 2.42
N HIS A 3 3.53 18.99 1.14
CA HIS A 3 2.30 19.16 0.38
C HIS A 3 1.52 17.84 0.27
N HIS A 4 0.21 17.92 0.03
CA HIS A 4 -0.66 16.75 -0.08
C HIS A 4 -0.31 15.80 -1.23
N ASP A 5 0.32 16.31 -2.28
CA ASP A 5 0.81 15.53 -3.41
C ASP A 5 2.13 14.78 -3.14
N GLU A 6 2.77 15.06 -1.99
CA GLU A 6 4.00 14.39 -1.55
C GLU A 6 3.75 13.26 -0.56
N VAL A 7 2.50 13.04 -0.16
CA VAL A 7 2.13 12.06 0.88
C VAL A 7 0.91 11.25 0.47
N TYR A 8 0.81 10.08 1.08
CA TYR A 8 -0.27 9.13 0.84
C TYR A 8 -0.97 8.79 2.16
N HIS A 9 -2.30 8.94 2.22
CA HIS A 9 -3.08 8.64 3.43
C HIS A 9 -3.10 7.15 3.72
N ILE A 10 -2.70 6.76 4.93
CA ILE A 10 -2.65 5.34 5.34
C ILE A 10 -3.58 5.00 6.49
N GLY A 11 -3.99 5.95 7.30
CA GLY A 11 -4.86 5.67 8.43
C GLY A 11 -4.94 6.81 9.43
N TYR A 12 -5.13 6.46 10.69
CA TYR A 12 -5.26 7.43 11.78
C TYR A 12 -4.74 6.85 13.11
N ILE A 13 -4.37 7.72 14.03
CA ILE A 13 -4.00 7.33 15.38
C ILE A 13 -5.26 6.97 16.15
N GLN A 14 -5.40 5.71 16.53
CA GLN A 14 -6.61 5.17 17.15
C GLN A 14 -6.65 5.43 18.65
N LYS A 15 -5.55 5.17 19.34
CA LYS A 15 -5.46 5.29 20.79
C LYS A 15 -4.01 5.34 21.27
N ILE A 16 -3.83 5.73 22.54
CA ILE A 16 -2.55 5.61 23.22
C ILE A 16 -2.33 4.17 23.72
N ARG A 17 -1.06 3.83 23.92
CA ARG A 17 -0.67 2.54 24.51
C ARG A 17 0.32 2.77 25.65
N GLY A 18 -0.07 2.40 26.87
CA GLY A 18 0.79 2.56 28.04
C GLY A 18 1.05 4.02 28.39
N LEU A 19 2.15 4.27 29.10
CA LEU A 19 2.48 5.57 29.67
C LEU A 19 3.73 6.21 29.08
N GLN A 20 4.38 5.55 28.13
CA GLN A 20 5.68 5.95 27.58
C GLN A 20 5.60 6.66 26.23
N GLY A 21 4.40 7.04 25.81
CA GLY A 21 4.20 7.78 24.57
C GLY A 21 3.94 6.92 23.33
N GLU A 22 3.77 5.62 23.49
CA GLU A 22 3.37 4.75 22.37
C GLU A 22 1.91 5.01 21.96
N VAL A 23 1.66 4.90 20.64
CA VAL A 23 0.31 5.02 20.07
C VAL A 23 0.02 3.84 19.17
N GLU A 24 -1.27 3.54 18.97
CA GLU A 24 -1.71 2.57 17.97
C GLU A 24 -2.20 3.30 16.72
N LEU A 25 -1.61 2.93 15.58
CA LEU A 25 -2.02 3.36 14.25
C LEU A 25 -2.96 2.31 13.67
N GLN A 26 -4.17 2.73 13.31
CA GLN A 26 -5.07 1.94 12.47
C GLN A 26 -4.77 2.32 11.02
N PHE A 27 -4.37 1.36 10.19
CA PHE A 27 -4.05 1.59 8.79
C PHE A 27 -4.72 0.54 7.89
N THR A 28 -4.91 0.89 6.62
CA THR A 28 -5.64 0.04 5.67
C THR A 28 -4.81 -0.35 4.46
N ASP A 29 -3.54 0.08 4.41
CA ASP A 29 -2.73 -0.07 3.21
C ASP A 29 -1.32 -0.61 3.47
N ASP A 30 -0.84 -1.42 2.53
CA ASP A 30 0.43 -2.14 2.59
C ASP A 30 1.72 -1.31 2.47
N PRO A 31 1.75 -0.07 1.93
CA PRO A 31 3.00 0.68 1.80
C PRO A 31 3.77 0.84 3.10
N PHE A 32 3.07 0.96 4.21
CA PHE A 32 3.68 1.07 5.53
C PHE A 32 4.28 -0.27 6.02
N ASP A 33 3.66 -1.38 5.67
CA ASP A 33 4.08 -2.73 6.09
C ASP A 33 5.41 -3.14 5.44
N ARG A 34 5.71 -2.63 4.27
CA ARG A 34 6.91 -2.99 3.49
C ARG A 34 7.96 -1.88 3.42
N GLY A 35 7.60 -0.70 3.88
CA GLY A 35 8.46 0.48 3.78
C GLY A 35 9.48 0.57 4.92
N SER A 36 10.53 1.33 4.68
CA SER A 36 11.56 1.68 5.65
C SER A 36 11.51 3.17 5.99
N ALA A 37 10.30 3.71 6.19
CA ALA A 37 10.14 5.12 6.48
C ALA A 37 10.74 5.48 7.85
N ASP A 38 11.57 6.50 7.88
CA ASP A 38 12.13 7.06 9.11
C ASP A 38 11.12 7.94 9.84
N TYR A 39 10.10 8.41 9.12
CA TYR A 39 9.06 9.26 9.68
C TYR A 39 7.71 9.01 9.01
N LEU A 40 6.64 9.36 9.73
CA LEU A 40 5.30 9.45 9.19
C LEU A 40 4.84 10.90 9.25
N VAL A 41 3.83 11.24 8.48
CA VAL A 41 3.29 12.60 8.44
C VAL A 41 1.92 12.60 9.10
N LEU A 42 1.74 13.45 10.10
CA LEU A 42 0.47 13.62 10.79
C LEU A 42 -0.15 14.97 10.41
N LYS A 43 -1.45 14.98 10.21
CA LYS A 43 -2.20 16.19 9.89
C LYS A 43 -2.68 16.86 11.16
N ILE A 44 -2.11 18.03 11.48
CA ILE A 44 -2.46 18.83 12.67
C ILE A 44 -2.97 20.19 12.18
N ASP A 45 -4.22 20.54 12.49
CA ASP A 45 -4.83 21.82 12.10
C ASP A 45 -4.65 22.15 10.62
N GLU A 46 -4.92 21.17 9.75
CA GLU A 46 -4.76 21.25 8.29
C GLU A 46 -3.29 21.34 7.79
N ILE A 47 -2.32 21.22 8.69
CA ILE A 47 -0.89 21.23 8.37
C ILE A 47 -0.32 19.82 8.44
N LEU A 48 0.47 19.44 7.43
CA LEU A 48 1.18 18.17 7.40
C LEU A 48 2.52 18.30 8.10
N VAL A 49 2.70 17.56 9.20
CA VAL A 49 3.87 17.65 10.08
C VAL A 49 4.58 16.29 10.12
N PRO A 50 5.90 16.24 9.85
CA PRO A 50 6.65 14.99 9.96
C PRO A 50 6.89 14.63 11.43
N PHE A 51 6.66 13.37 11.78
CA PHE A 51 6.98 12.78 13.06
C PHE A 51 7.94 11.62 12.85
N PHE A 52 9.15 11.75 13.38
CA PHE A 52 10.17 10.73 13.24
C PHE A 52 9.88 9.52 14.14
N LEU A 53 10.12 8.32 13.60
CA LEU A 53 9.89 7.08 14.30
C LEU A 53 11.14 6.67 15.08
N GLU A 54 11.00 6.47 16.38
CA GLU A 54 12.02 5.85 17.21
C GLU A 54 11.99 4.33 17.04
N GLU A 55 10.80 3.75 17.10
CA GLU A 55 10.55 2.35 16.80
C GLU A 55 9.09 2.13 16.41
N TYR A 56 8.82 1.02 15.74
CA TYR A 56 7.48 0.57 15.45
C TYR A 56 7.42 -0.94 15.33
N ARG A 57 6.24 -1.52 15.58
CA ARG A 57 5.98 -2.95 15.40
C ARG A 57 4.53 -3.17 15.00
N PHE A 58 4.30 -4.21 14.21
CA PHE A 58 2.96 -4.55 13.77
C PHE A 58 2.28 -5.46 14.80
N LYS A 59 1.06 -5.12 15.18
CA LYS A 59 0.20 -5.93 16.04
C LYS A 59 -0.57 -6.95 15.20
N ASN A 60 -1.03 -6.52 14.02
CA ASN A 60 -1.70 -7.31 13.00
C ASN A 60 -1.63 -6.56 11.66
N ASN A 61 -2.34 -7.03 10.63
CA ASN A 61 -2.32 -6.45 9.28
C ASN A 61 -2.95 -5.04 9.19
N GLU A 62 -3.63 -4.59 10.22
CA GLU A 62 -4.36 -3.31 10.22
C GLU A 62 -3.94 -2.37 11.36
N THR A 63 -3.10 -2.85 12.28
CA THR A 63 -2.72 -2.08 13.46
C THR A 63 -1.21 -2.17 13.70
N ALA A 64 -0.56 -1.01 13.84
CA ALA A 64 0.83 -0.89 14.24
C ALA A 64 0.94 -0.12 15.55
N ILE A 65 1.95 -0.45 16.34
CA ILE A 65 2.32 0.28 17.55
C ILE A 65 3.51 1.14 17.20
N LEU A 66 3.38 2.45 17.39
CA LEU A 66 4.39 3.44 17.02
C LEU A 66 4.94 4.14 18.26
N LYS A 67 6.24 4.34 18.26
CA LYS A 67 6.93 5.25 19.18
C LYS A 67 7.58 6.35 18.36
N PHE A 68 7.09 7.57 18.51
CA PHE A 68 7.70 8.74 17.88
C PHE A 68 8.78 9.35 18.76
N GLU A 69 9.81 9.92 18.13
CA GLU A 69 10.79 10.73 18.84
C GLU A 69 10.11 11.89 19.57
N ASP A 70 10.63 12.25 20.73
CA ASP A 70 10.12 13.34 21.57
C ASP A 70 8.70 13.16 22.15
N ILE A 71 8.02 12.06 21.88
CA ILE A 71 6.74 11.70 22.48
C ILE A 71 7.00 10.64 23.55
N ASN A 72 7.17 11.10 24.80
CA ASN A 72 7.66 10.24 25.89
C ASN A 72 6.65 10.03 27.01
N THR A 73 5.49 10.68 26.95
CA THR A 73 4.43 10.58 27.95
C THR A 73 3.09 10.26 27.31
N ASP A 74 2.18 9.69 28.10
CA ASP A 74 0.80 9.45 27.66
C ASP A 74 0.05 10.76 27.35
N GLN A 75 0.37 11.85 28.06
CA GLN A 75 -0.23 13.16 27.80
C GLN A 75 0.16 13.72 26.43
N GLN A 76 1.42 13.57 26.03
CA GLN A 76 1.88 13.94 24.70
C GLN A 76 1.24 13.06 23.63
N ALA A 77 1.17 11.75 23.86
CA ALA A 77 0.57 10.78 22.95
C ALA A 77 -0.95 11.02 22.76
N LYS A 78 -1.66 11.42 23.81
CA LYS A 78 -3.11 11.75 23.73
C LYS A 78 -3.42 12.86 22.74
N LYS A 79 -2.52 13.79 22.53
CA LYS A 79 -2.68 14.88 21.55
C LYS A 79 -2.66 14.38 20.11
N LEU A 80 -2.10 13.20 19.88
CA LEU A 80 -2.01 12.60 18.55
C LEU A 80 -3.23 11.75 18.20
N VAL A 81 -4.03 11.35 19.19
CA VAL A 81 -5.20 10.49 18.97
C VAL A 81 -6.22 11.18 18.06
N GLY A 82 -6.70 10.46 17.05
CA GLY A 82 -7.64 10.95 16.05
C GLY A 82 -6.99 11.65 14.85
N LEU A 83 -5.69 11.93 14.89
CA LEU A 83 -5.01 12.57 13.76
C LEU A 83 -4.87 11.61 12.58
N GLN A 84 -5.05 12.16 11.38
CA GLN A 84 -4.83 11.43 10.14
C GLN A 84 -3.33 11.24 9.90
N VAL A 85 -2.96 10.04 9.43
CA VAL A 85 -1.57 9.65 9.22
C VAL A 85 -1.33 9.40 7.73
N TYR A 86 -0.21 9.91 7.25
CA TYR A 86 0.20 9.81 5.85
C TYR A 86 1.60 9.22 5.76
N TYR A 87 1.83 8.50 4.69
CA TYR A 87 3.13 7.94 4.34
C TYR A 87 3.83 8.84 3.30
N PRO A 88 5.10 9.19 3.48
CA PRO A 88 5.80 10.02 2.51
C PRO A 88 6.08 9.26 1.21
N LEU A 89 5.65 9.81 0.07
CA LEU A 89 5.82 9.21 -1.25
C LEU A 89 7.31 9.06 -1.65
N SER A 90 8.18 9.90 -1.11
CA SER A 90 9.62 9.81 -1.35
C SER A 90 10.21 8.47 -0.90
N HIS A 91 9.62 7.81 0.09
CA HIS A 91 10.05 6.50 0.56
C HIS A 91 9.48 5.34 -0.25
N LEU A 92 8.51 5.60 -1.13
CA LEU A 92 8.00 4.62 -2.09
C LEU A 92 8.85 4.53 -3.36
N ASN A 93 9.69 5.54 -3.61
CA ASN A 93 10.48 5.66 -4.84
C ASN A 93 11.90 5.12 -4.74
N ASP A 94 12.29 4.50 -3.64
CA ASP A 94 13.58 3.81 -3.54
C ASP A 94 13.60 2.62 -4.51
N GLU A 95 14.56 2.63 -5.41
CA GLU A 95 14.69 1.64 -6.50
C GLU A 95 14.77 0.19 -6.00
N GLU A 96 15.19 -0.02 -4.76
CA GLU A 96 15.21 -1.33 -4.10
C GLU A 96 13.83 -1.78 -3.57
N ASN A 97 12.87 -0.86 -3.43
CA ASN A 97 11.51 -1.13 -2.96
C ASN A 97 10.46 -1.05 -4.07
N GLN A 98 10.87 -0.96 -5.33
CA GLN A 98 9.99 -0.96 -6.50
C GLN A 98 9.37 -2.32 -6.82
N GLU A 99 9.69 -3.35 -6.08
CA GLU A 99 8.84 -4.54 -6.08
C GLU A 99 7.51 -4.14 -5.47
N LEU A 100 6.53 -3.87 -6.35
CA LEU A 100 5.10 -3.73 -6.06
C LEU A 100 4.79 -3.67 -4.55
N SER A 101 4.98 -2.53 -3.93
CA SER A 101 4.83 -2.35 -2.47
C SER A 101 3.41 -2.66 -1.98
N SER A 102 2.45 -2.66 -2.90
CA SER A 102 1.13 -3.25 -2.73
C SER A 102 0.61 -3.68 -4.09
N LEU A 103 0.19 -4.93 -4.21
CA LEU A 103 -0.48 -5.41 -5.41
C LEU A 103 -1.79 -4.63 -5.68
N LYS A 104 -2.42 -4.09 -4.64
CA LYS A 104 -3.60 -3.22 -4.76
C LYS A 104 -3.32 -1.93 -5.52
N ALA A 105 -2.07 -1.45 -5.52
CA ALA A 105 -1.66 -0.29 -6.31
C ALA A 105 -1.76 -0.54 -7.82
N LEU A 106 -1.85 -1.79 -8.25
CA LEU A 106 -2.06 -2.16 -9.65
C LEU A 106 -3.49 -1.93 -10.15
N THR A 107 -4.43 -1.59 -9.29
CA THR A 107 -5.78 -1.20 -9.70
C THR A 107 -5.71 -0.02 -10.67
N GLY A 108 -6.32 -0.18 -11.84
CA GLY A 108 -6.27 0.80 -12.93
C GLY A 108 -5.12 0.58 -13.92
N TYR A 109 -4.22 -0.38 -13.67
CA TYR A 109 -3.16 -0.73 -14.62
C TYR A 109 -3.74 -1.56 -15.77
N THR A 110 -3.14 -1.40 -16.95
CA THR A 110 -3.43 -2.26 -18.09
C THR A 110 -2.59 -3.52 -17.99
N LEU A 111 -3.25 -4.68 -18.04
CA LEU A 111 -2.60 -6.00 -17.99
C LEU A 111 -2.34 -6.52 -19.40
N TYR A 112 -1.11 -6.94 -19.62
CA TYR A 112 -0.68 -7.65 -20.83
C TYR A 112 -0.26 -9.06 -20.48
N ASP A 113 -0.56 -10.00 -21.35
CA ASP A 113 0.02 -11.34 -21.33
C ASP A 113 1.09 -11.46 -22.43
N GLU A 114 2.20 -12.10 -22.10
CA GLU A 114 3.34 -12.26 -23.02
C GLU A 114 2.95 -12.90 -24.35
N MET A 115 1.98 -13.82 -24.35
CA MET A 115 1.53 -14.54 -25.55
C MET A 115 0.28 -13.95 -26.18
N HIS A 116 -0.63 -13.36 -25.42
CA HIS A 116 -1.94 -12.90 -25.88
C HIS A 116 -2.01 -11.38 -26.07
N GLY A 117 -1.00 -10.64 -25.61
CA GLY A 117 -1.00 -9.18 -25.68
C GLY A 117 -1.90 -8.55 -24.63
N GLU A 118 -2.56 -7.45 -24.96
CA GLU A 118 -3.42 -6.74 -24.03
C GLU A 118 -4.62 -7.58 -23.59
N ILE A 119 -4.77 -7.75 -22.27
CA ILE A 119 -5.88 -8.48 -21.67
C ILE A 119 -6.99 -7.54 -21.25
N GLY A 120 -6.67 -6.45 -20.57
CA GLY A 120 -7.63 -5.48 -20.08
C GLY A 120 -7.11 -4.64 -18.94
N THR A 121 -8.03 -4.00 -18.21
CA THR A 121 -7.69 -3.13 -17.09
C THR A 121 -7.95 -3.86 -15.77
N ILE A 122 -6.98 -3.82 -14.86
CA ILE A 122 -7.15 -4.38 -13.52
C ILE A 122 -8.15 -3.52 -12.75
N ASN A 123 -9.28 -4.10 -12.43
CA ASN A 123 -10.38 -3.47 -11.70
C ASN A 123 -10.18 -3.58 -10.19
N THR A 124 -9.84 -4.80 -9.73
CA THR A 124 -9.65 -5.09 -8.32
C THR A 124 -8.53 -6.10 -8.13
N VAL A 125 -7.80 -5.98 -7.04
CA VAL A 125 -6.81 -6.95 -6.59
C VAL A 125 -7.28 -7.51 -5.26
N ASP A 126 -7.47 -8.83 -5.19
CA ASP A 126 -7.81 -9.55 -3.96
C ASP A 126 -6.59 -10.32 -3.46
N ASP A 127 -5.97 -9.80 -2.43
CA ASP A 127 -4.83 -10.38 -1.73
C ASP A 127 -5.19 -10.85 -0.30
N SER A 128 -6.49 -10.96 -0.02
CA SER A 128 -6.99 -11.37 1.30
C SER A 128 -6.72 -12.83 1.64
N SER A 129 -6.42 -13.65 0.64
CA SER A 129 -6.06 -15.05 0.81
C SER A 129 -4.62 -15.30 0.36
N TYR A 130 -4.13 -16.52 0.60
CA TYR A 130 -2.80 -16.94 0.18
C TYR A 130 -2.59 -16.85 -1.35
N ASN A 131 -3.67 -16.98 -2.11
CA ASN A 131 -3.66 -16.85 -3.56
C ASN A 131 -4.19 -15.46 -3.95
N THR A 132 -3.33 -14.61 -4.50
CA THR A 132 -3.74 -13.32 -5.02
C THR A 132 -4.48 -13.47 -6.34
N LEU A 133 -5.61 -12.77 -6.48
CA LEU A 133 -6.43 -12.76 -7.68
C LEU A 133 -6.53 -11.35 -8.25
N PHE A 134 -6.37 -11.23 -9.57
CA PHE A 134 -6.65 -10.02 -10.32
C PHE A 134 -8.01 -10.13 -11.00
N TYR A 135 -8.86 -9.16 -10.75
CA TYR A 135 -10.13 -8.98 -11.47
C TYR A 135 -9.88 -7.97 -12.57
N VAL A 136 -9.99 -8.42 -13.81
CA VAL A 136 -9.58 -7.66 -15.01
C VAL A 136 -10.80 -7.46 -15.91
N ASP A 137 -11.07 -6.20 -16.26
CA ASP A 137 -12.11 -5.86 -17.23
C ASP A 137 -11.58 -6.07 -18.65
N HIS A 138 -12.00 -7.15 -19.29
CA HIS A 138 -11.64 -7.46 -20.66
C HIS A 138 -12.62 -6.78 -21.63
N PRO A 139 -12.16 -6.19 -22.76
CA PRO A 139 -13.01 -5.41 -23.66
C PRO A 139 -14.20 -6.17 -24.24
N THR A 140 -14.09 -7.50 -24.42
CA THR A 140 -15.13 -8.31 -25.07
C THR A 140 -15.64 -9.48 -24.23
N LYS A 141 -14.86 -9.92 -23.25
CA LYS A 141 -15.19 -11.12 -22.43
C LYS A 141 -15.79 -10.76 -21.06
N GLY A 142 -15.89 -9.48 -20.72
CA GLY A 142 -16.32 -9.04 -19.41
C GLY A 142 -15.22 -9.14 -18.36
N GLU A 143 -15.58 -9.38 -17.11
CA GLU A 143 -14.61 -9.51 -16.03
C GLU A 143 -13.94 -10.88 -16.04
N LEU A 144 -12.62 -10.89 -16.07
CA LEU A 144 -11.79 -12.08 -15.93
C LEU A 144 -11.19 -12.14 -14.53
N VAL A 145 -11.12 -13.33 -13.96
CA VAL A 145 -10.44 -13.57 -12.67
C VAL A 145 -9.16 -14.35 -12.95
N LEU A 146 -8.02 -13.72 -12.73
CA LEU A 146 -6.72 -14.27 -13.07
C LEU A 146 -5.85 -14.41 -11.80
N PRO A 147 -5.18 -15.56 -11.60
CA PRO A 147 -4.27 -15.71 -10.49
C PRO A 147 -2.98 -14.91 -10.74
N TYR A 148 -2.45 -14.32 -9.68
CA TYR A 148 -1.14 -13.68 -9.71
C TYR A 148 -0.15 -14.50 -8.88
N HIS A 149 1.06 -14.63 -9.41
CA HIS A 149 2.22 -15.13 -8.69
C HIS A 149 3.46 -14.36 -9.17
N ASP A 150 4.42 -14.14 -8.29
CA ASP A 150 5.65 -13.40 -8.63
C ASP A 150 6.41 -14.05 -9.79
N ASP A 151 6.35 -15.37 -9.93
CA ASP A 151 6.95 -16.10 -11.04
C ASP A 151 6.33 -15.77 -12.41
N PHE A 152 5.12 -15.21 -12.44
CA PHE A 152 4.46 -14.81 -13.68
C PHE A 152 4.88 -13.41 -14.15
N LEU A 153 5.48 -12.60 -13.27
CA LEU A 153 5.85 -11.23 -13.59
C LEU A 153 6.98 -11.19 -14.63
N VAL A 154 6.70 -10.59 -15.79
CA VAL A 154 7.68 -10.35 -16.85
C VAL A 154 8.23 -8.93 -16.76
N ASP A 155 7.35 -7.94 -16.69
CA ASP A 155 7.71 -6.52 -16.67
C ASP A 155 6.57 -5.67 -16.13
N TYR A 156 6.88 -4.47 -15.63
CA TYR A 156 5.88 -3.47 -15.28
C TYR A 156 6.43 -2.07 -15.47
N ASN A 157 5.54 -1.12 -15.75
CA ASN A 157 5.89 0.28 -15.93
C ASN A 157 4.91 1.15 -15.14
N ILE A 158 5.43 1.82 -14.11
CA ILE A 158 4.63 2.67 -13.22
C ILE A 158 4.17 3.93 -13.96
N ALA A 159 5.03 4.52 -14.80
CA ALA A 159 4.71 5.74 -15.52
C ALA A 159 3.57 5.53 -16.53
N ASP A 160 3.61 4.43 -17.27
CA ASP A 160 2.59 4.06 -18.26
C ASP A 160 1.42 3.28 -17.64
N ARG A 161 1.53 2.87 -16.38
CA ARG A 161 0.55 2.06 -15.66
C ARG A 161 0.24 0.76 -16.39
N THR A 162 1.29 0.01 -16.70
CA THR A 162 1.21 -1.29 -17.39
C THR A 162 1.93 -2.38 -16.61
N ILE A 163 1.41 -3.59 -16.73
CA ILE A 163 2.04 -4.80 -16.18
C ILE A 163 1.92 -5.93 -17.20
N THR A 164 3.00 -6.67 -17.39
CA THR A 164 3.05 -7.83 -18.29
C THR A 164 3.30 -9.09 -17.48
N LEU A 165 2.45 -10.09 -17.67
CA LEU A 165 2.56 -11.39 -17.04
C LEU A 165 2.77 -12.50 -18.08
N ALA A 166 3.43 -13.57 -17.68
CA ALA A 166 3.48 -14.83 -18.42
C ALA A 166 2.47 -15.80 -17.76
N LEU A 167 1.21 -15.70 -18.15
CA LEU A 167 0.13 -16.51 -17.58
C LEU A 167 0.20 -17.96 -18.07
N PRO A 168 -0.20 -18.95 -17.24
CA PRO A 168 -0.33 -20.31 -17.67
C PRO A 168 -1.28 -20.46 -18.86
N GLN A 169 -0.96 -21.38 -19.78
CA GLN A 169 -1.81 -21.64 -20.95
C GLN A 169 -3.22 -22.05 -20.55
N GLY A 170 -4.20 -21.50 -21.25
CA GLY A 170 -5.60 -21.83 -21.04
C GLY A 170 -6.29 -21.06 -19.91
N ILE A 171 -5.55 -20.30 -19.09
CA ILE A 171 -6.15 -19.62 -17.94
C ILE A 171 -7.15 -18.53 -18.37
N ILE A 172 -6.88 -17.88 -19.49
CA ILE A 172 -7.77 -16.85 -20.05
C ILE A 172 -9.03 -17.50 -20.61
N ASP A 173 -8.90 -18.66 -21.21
CA ASP A 173 -10.01 -19.41 -21.80
C ASP A 173 -10.94 -20.02 -20.75
N LEU A 174 -10.42 -20.34 -19.56
CA LEU A 174 -11.22 -20.86 -18.44
C LEU A 174 -12.20 -19.83 -17.86
N ASN A 175 -12.04 -18.56 -18.19
CA ASN A 175 -12.91 -17.49 -17.74
C ASN A 175 -14.03 -17.15 -18.75
N GLU A 176 -14.18 -17.93 -19.81
CA GLU A 176 -15.26 -17.76 -20.79
C GLU A 176 -16.59 -18.32 -20.29
#